data_66fcaae998214bc1cb4922dc46a3f1bb
#
_entry.id   66fcaae998214bc1cb4922dc46a3f1bb
#
_cell.length_a   1.000
_cell.length_b   1.000
_cell.length_c   1.000
_cell.angle_alpha   90.00
_cell.angle_beta   90.00
_cell.angle_gamma   90.00
#
_symmetry.space_group_name_H-M   'P 1'
#
loop_
_entity.id
_entity.type
_entity.pdbx_description
1 polymer ?
#
loop_
_entity_poly.entity_id
_entity_poly.type
_entity_poly.pdbx_seq_one_letter_code
_entity_poly.pdbx_strand_id
1 'polypeptide(L)'
;MTQEQEYFGHLLIVTAHPEFLDASIFELKRLDNRLAQSELLTPGIALCTVPEATTLMRLAAEQHPIFVRHLAPVQSIVPLHHTEQDLGTLATALANLPTFNMLERGQRFAVQTRILQAEGQAVKRPYSSGMLNQSLASAIAEETGAVESMKKPQIVVSVLCATDKAYLGISLAKENLSDWPGGTRHFAQTPEQISRAEFKLLEALEVFGVSLPARGRVLDLGAAPGGWTRLLLEAGLQVIAVDPANLDPRLKGQPGLEHYRGYAETYLEEAVRAHQRFDVIVNDMRMDARDAARLLGQATRCLRNDGFVLSVFKLPHATRDINPLTTLQHALSLLEKSYGIVQARQLFHNRQEVTVVTAQPLQPRPTRR
;
A
#
# COMPACT_ATOMS: atom_id res chain seq x y z
N MET A 1 19.70 37.02 -5.71
CA MET A 1 19.18 36.05 -4.72
C MET A 1 17.78 35.73 -5.14
N THR A 2 17.62 34.64 -5.88
CA THR A 2 16.34 34.18 -6.43
C THR A 2 15.56 33.45 -5.33
N GLN A 3 14.23 33.58 -5.33
CA GLN A 3 13.27 32.97 -4.39
C GLN A 3 13.37 31.41 -4.27
N GLU A 4 14.29 30.77 -5.00
CA GLU A 4 14.47 29.31 -5.05
C GLU A 4 15.19 28.72 -3.82
N GLN A 5 15.78 29.53 -2.95
CA GLN A 5 16.55 29.01 -1.78
C GLN A 5 15.72 28.83 -0.50
N GLU A 6 14.45 29.22 -0.46
CA GLU A 6 13.61 29.15 0.77
C GLU A 6 12.82 27.84 0.97
N TYR A 7 12.82 26.88 0.02
CA TYR A 7 11.93 25.71 0.09
C TYR A 7 12.57 24.44 0.67
N PHE A 8 13.83 24.48 1.09
CA PHE A 8 14.51 23.32 1.67
C PHE A 8 13.78 22.80 2.92
N GLY A 9 13.17 21.60 2.80
CA GLY A 9 12.58 20.90 3.92
C GLY A 9 11.10 21.23 4.21
N HIS A 10 10.49 22.19 3.50
CA HIS A 10 9.13 22.65 3.76
C HIS A 10 8.06 22.13 2.77
N LEU A 11 8.46 21.36 1.78
CA LEU A 11 7.56 20.80 0.78
C LEU A 11 7.56 19.28 0.81
N LEU A 12 6.36 18.71 0.64
CA LEU A 12 6.13 17.28 0.67
C LEU A 12 5.15 16.88 -0.43
N ILE A 13 5.50 15.85 -1.20
CA ILE A 13 4.56 15.18 -2.10
C ILE A 13 3.84 14.09 -1.33
N VAL A 14 2.53 14.15 -1.35
CA VAL A 14 1.63 13.15 -0.76
C VAL A 14 0.94 12.40 -1.89
N THR A 15 1.03 11.07 -1.88
CA THR A 15 0.34 10.19 -2.83
C THR A 15 -0.69 9.32 -2.12
N ALA A 16 -1.90 9.26 -2.66
CA ALA A 16 -3.02 8.45 -2.19
C ALA A 16 -3.87 7.96 -3.37
N HIS A 17 -4.90 7.17 -3.11
CA HIS A 17 -5.95 6.96 -4.11
C HIS A 17 -6.71 8.28 -4.34
N PRO A 18 -7.12 8.62 -5.58
CA PRO A 18 -7.79 9.90 -5.86
C PRO A 18 -8.97 10.20 -4.95
N GLU A 19 -9.83 9.22 -4.68
CA GLU A 19 -11.01 9.39 -3.82
C GLU A 19 -10.67 9.51 -2.33
N PHE A 20 -9.44 9.22 -1.91
CA PHE A 20 -9.01 9.26 -0.52
C PHE A 20 -7.87 10.26 -0.25
N LEU A 21 -7.59 11.16 -1.20
CA LEU A 21 -6.54 12.16 -1.01
C LEU A 21 -6.85 13.07 0.19
N ASP A 22 -8.08 13.55 0.31
CA ASP A 22 -8.50 14.39 1.44
C ASP A 22 -8.39 13.65 2.78
N ALA A 23 -8.72 12.35 2.78
CA ALA A 23 -8.55 11.50 3.95
C ALA A 23 -7.07 11.37 4.34
N SER A 24 -6.19 11.20 3.36
CA SER A 24 -4.75 11.11 3.58
C SER A 24 -4.16 12.42 4.14
N ILE A 25 -4.58 13.55 3.59
CA ILE A 25 -4.21 14.88 4.10
C ILE A 25 -4.71 15.07 5.54
N PHE A 26 -5.94 14.65 5.82
CA PHE A 26 -6.50 14.71 7.18
C PHE A 26 -5.72 13.85 8.18
N GLU A 27 -5.31 12.64 7.81
CA GLU A 27 -4.45 11.79 8.65
C GLU A 27 -3.11 12.47 8.95
N LEU A 28 -2.46 13.04 7.93
CA LEU A 28 -1.19 13.75 8.11
C LEU A 28 -1.33 15.02 8.96
N LYS A 29 -2.46 15.74 8.85
CA LYS A 29 -2.76 16.89 9.71
C LYS A 29 -2.92 16.54 11.19
N ARG A 30 -3.27 15.31 11.50
CA ARG A 30 -3.29 14.83 12.89
C ARG A 30 -1.88 14.64 13.46
N LEU A 31 -0.87 14.44 12.61
CA LEU A 31 0.53 14.34 12.99
C LEU A 31 1.19 15.73 13.07
N ASP A 32 0.87 16.61 12.13
CA ASP A 32 1.26 18.02 12.15
C ASP A 32 0.14 18.90 11.58
N ASN A 33 -0.54 19.64 12.44
CA ASN A 33 -1.70 20.45 12.07
C ASN A 33 -1.36 21.66 11.19
N ARG A 34 -0.08 21.98 11.02
CA ARG A 34 0.41 23.06 10.16
C ARG A 34 0.56 22.64 8.70
N LEU A 35 0.43 21.33 8.41
CA LEU A 35 0.41 20.84 7.03
C LEU A 35 -0.74 21.48 6.25
N ALA A 36 -0.45 22.01 5.08
CA ALA A 36 -1.43 22.56 4.15
C ALA A 36 -1.19 22.04 2.74
N GLN A 37 -2.26 21.66 2.05
CA GLN A 37 -2.18 21.38 0.62
C GLN A 37 -1.99 22.67 -0.16
N SER A 38 -0.92 22.74 -0.94
CA SER A 38 -0.56 23.91 -1.74
C SER A 38 -1.04 23.78 -3.18
N GLU A 39 -0.91 22.58 -3.78
CA GLU A 39 -1.24 22.34 -5.18
C GLU A 39 -1.72 20.88 -5.35
N LEU A 40 -2.75 20.67 -6.19
CA LEU A 40 -3.12 19.34 -6.68
C LEU A 40 -2.38 19.11 -8.00
N LEU A 41 -1.35 18.25 -7.97
CA LEU A 41 -0.51 17.99 -9.15
C LEU A 41 -1.24 17.12 -10.18
N THR A 42 -2.01 16.14 -9.70
CA THR A 42 -2.91 15.26 -10.48
C THR A 42 -3.84 14.53 -9.50
N PRO A 43 -4.96 13.93 -9.93
CA PRO A 43 -5.80 13.15 -9.03
C PRO A 43 -4.99 12.14 -8.20
N GLY A 44 -5.06 12.27 -6.88
CA GLY A 44 -4.34 11.42 -5.92
C GLY A 44 -2.90 11.84 -5.61
N ILE A 45 -2.39 12.95 -6.16
CA ILE A 45 -1.05 13.47 -5.84
C ILE A 45 -1.13 14.96 -5.53
N ALA A 46 -0.79 15.34 -4.31
CA ALA A 46 -0.73 16.72 -3.87
C ALA A 46 0.68 17.14 -3.47
N LEU A 47 1.01 18.40 -3.75
CA LEU A 47 2.10 19.11 -3.12
C LEU A 47 1.54 19.78 -1.86
N CYS A 48 2.23 19.58 -0.75
CA CYS A 48 1.86 20.13 0.56
C CYS A 48 3.00 20.97 1.11
N THR A 49 2.66 22.03 1.84
CA THR A 49 3.59 22.74 2.72
C THR A 49 3.52 22.15 4.12
N VAL A 50 4.66 22.08 4.79
CA VAL A 50 4.82 21.57 6.15
C VAL A 50 6.05 22.25 6.79
N PRO A 51 6.10 22.43 8.10
CA PRO A 51 7.27 23.05 8.73
C PRO A 51 8.56 22.28 8.52
N GLU A 52 8.49 20.94 8.50
CA GLU A 52 9.65 20.09 8.30
C GLU A 52 9.20 18.71 7.76
N ALA A 53 9.48 18.45 6.46
CA ALA A 53 8.96 17.30 5.73
C ALA A 53 9.50 15.96 6.28
N THR A 54 10.79 15.88 6.60
CA THR A 54 11.42 14.63 7.08
C THR A 54 10.90 14.23 8.47
N THR A 55 10.62 15.19 9.34
CA THR A 55 9.98 14.94 10.63
C THR A 55 8.57 14.37 10.45
N LEU A 56 7.76 14.97 9.57
CA LEU A 56 6.42 14.45 9.31
C LEU A 56 6.47 13.05 8.67
N MET A 57 7.39 12.81 7.73
CA MET A 57 7.57 11.49 7.10
C MET A 57 7.94 10.42 8.13
N ARG A 58 8.83 10.72 9.06
CA ARG A 58 9.21 9.82 10.16
C ARG A 58 8.01 9.51 11.06
N LEU A 59 7.26 10.53 11.48
CA LEU A 59 6.04 10.34 12.28
C LEU A 59 5.01 9.50 11.52
N ALA A 60 4.82 9.73 10.23
CA ALA A 60 3.92 8.94 9.40
C ALA A 60 4.39 7.48 9.28
N ALA A 61 5.70 7.23 9.17
CA ALA A 61 6.25 5.88 9.15
C ALA A 61 6.05 5.13 10.47
N GLU A 62 6.04 5.82 11.61
CA GLU A 62 5.77 5.26 12.93
C GLU A 62 4.26 5.02 13.17
N GLN A 63 3.40 5.91 12.68
CA GLN A 63 1.95 5.87 12.93
C GLN A 63 1.15 5.09 11.87
N HIS A 64 1.77 4.76 10.74
CA HIS A 64 1.17 3.97 9.67
C HIS A 64 -0.22 4.46 9.21
N PRO A 65 -0.34 5.68 8.65
CA PRO A 65 -1.63 6.23 8.20
C PRO A 65 -2.27 5.32 7.15
N ILE A 66 -3.60 5.18 7.20
CA ILE A 66 -4.34 4.21 6.39
C ILE A 66 -4.33 4.58 4.92
N PHE A 67 -4.58 5.86 4.60
CA PHE A 67 -4.84 6.31 3.23
C PHE A 67 -3.61 6.87 2.51
N VAL A 68 -2.53 7.17 3.23
CA VAL A 68 -1.28 7.65 2.62
C VAL A 68 -0.51 6.47 2.01
N ARG A 69 -0.35 6.47 0.69
CA ARG A 69 0.39 5.41 -0.02
C ARG A 69 1.89 5.66 -0.07
N HIS A 70 2.27 6.93 -0.28
CA HIS A 70 3.67 7.29 -0.41
C HIS A 70 3.88 8.76 -0.04
N LEU A 71 5.05 9.05 0.53
CA LEU A 71 5.54 10.38 0.84
C LEU A 71 6.90 10.59 0.19
N ALA A 72 7.15 11.78 -0.36
CA ALA A 72 8.46 12.17 -0.85
C ALA A 72 8.74 13.64 -0.50
N PRO A 73 9.89 13.97 0.10
CA PRO A 73 10.25 15.34 0.36
C PRO A 73 10.57 16.05 -0.96
N VAL A 74 10.30 17.34 -1.03
CA VAL A 74 10.74 18.18 -2.15
C VAL A 74 11.81 19.14 -1.65
N GLN A 75 13.01 18.96 -2.14
CA GLN A 75 14.21 19.71 -1.73
C GLN A 75 14.72 20.63 -2.85
N SER A 76 14.32 20.37 -4.10
CA SER A 76 14.56 21.24 -5.23
C SER A 76 13.42 21.14 -6.25
N ILE A 77 13.14 22.23 -6.93
CA ILE A 77 12.19 22.30 -8.05
C ILE A 77 12.99 22.79 -9.27
N VAL A 78 12.96 22.00 -10.33
CA VAL A 78 13.76 22.22 -11.54
C VAL A 78 12.83 22.38 -12.73
N PRO A 79 12.97 23.43 -13.56
CA PRO A 79 12.21 23.56 -14.79
C PRO A 79 12.56 22.44 -15.77
N LEU A 80 11.56 21.95 -16.52
CA LEU A 80 11.72 20.94 -17.57
C LEU A 80 11.48 21.59 -18.93
N HIS A 81 12.41 21.34 -19.85
CA HIS A 81 12.34 21.84 -21.24
C HIS A 81 11.95 20.76 -22.24
N HIS A 82 11.75 19.51 -21.78
CA HIS A 82 11.42 18.33 -22.58
C HIS A 82 12.48 18.00 -23.64
N THR A 83 13.73 18.21 -23.31
CA THR A 83 14.91 17.91 -24.11
C THR A 83 15.83 16.93 -23.39
N GLU A 84 16.80 16.37 -24.08
CA GLU A 84 17.83 15.51 -23.47
C GLU A 84 18.66 16.26 -22.42
N GLN A 85 18.74 17.59 -22.51
CA GLN A 85 19.44 18.43 -21.53
C GLN A 85 18.81 18.34 -20.13
N ASP A 86 17.53 17.98 -20.00
CA ASP A 86 16.88 17.79 -18.71
C ASP A 86 17.60 16.75 -17.86
N LEU A 87 18.21 15.69 -18.47
CA LEU A 87 18.95 14.67 -17.72
C LEU A 87 20.15 15.28 -16.95
N GLY A 88 20.94 16.07 -17.64
CA GLY A 88 22.09 16.74 -17.02
C GLY A 88 21.68 17.79 -15.99
N THR A 89 20.59 18.53 -16.25
CA THR A 89 20.05 19.53 -15.33
C THR A 89 19.57 18.88 -14.04
N LEU A 90 18.83 17.77 -14.14
CA LEU A 90 18.34 17.01 -12.98
C LEU A 90 19.50 16.39 -12.18
N ALA A 91 20.51 15.83 -12.85
CA ALA A 91 21.70 15.28 -12.17
C ALA A 91 22.45 16.37 -11.39
N THR A 92 22.69 17.53 -12.00
CA THR A 92 23.34 18.66 -11.34
C THR A 92 22.52 19.18 -10.15
N ALA A 93 21.20 19.28 -10.29
CA ALA A 93 20.33 19.73 -9.21
C ALA A 93 20.34 18.75 -8.04
N LEU A 94 20.34 17.44 -8.30
CA LEU A 94 20.45 16.41 -7.25
C LEU A 94 21.80 16.48 -6.50
N ALA A 95 22.91 16.61 -7.22
CA ALA A 95 24.25 16.73 -6.62
C ALA A 95 24.39 17.96 -5.71
N ASN A 96 23.63 19.02 -5.99
CA ASN A 96 23.63 20.24 -5.18
C ASN A 96 22.67 20.18 -3.96
N LEU A 97 21.92 19.09 -3.76
CA LEU A 97 21.06 18.95 -2.56
C LEU A 97 21.90 18.74 -1.31
N PRO A 98 21.61 19.42 -0.19
CA PRO A 98 22.28 19.15 1.08
C PRO A 98 22.19 17.70 1.53
N THR A 99 21.11 17.01 1.16
CA THR A 99 20.88 15.59 1.46
C THR A 99 21.63 14.64 0.54
N PHE A 100 22.35 15.14 -0.47
CA PHE A 100 23.15 14.31 -1.37
C PHE A 100 24.27 13.56 -0.62
N ASN A 101 24.75 14.12 0.48
CA ASN A 101 25.72 13.50 1.37
C ASN A 101 25.20 12.22 2.08
N MET A 102 23.89 11.92 2.03
CA MET A 102 23.34 10.65 2.48
C MET A 102 23.74 9.47 1.57
N LEU A 103 24.17 9.76 0.33
CA LEU A 103 24.59 8.77 -0.66
C LEU A 103 26.08 8.48 -0.50
N GLU A 104 26.42 7.67 0.50
CA GLU A 104 27.80 7.31 0.80
C GLU A 104 28.24 6.02 0.07
N ARG A 105 29.54 5.80 -0.02
CA ARG A 105 30.13 4.60 -0.63
C ARG A 105 29.55 3.33 -0.01
N GLY A 106 29.03 2.43 -0.87
CA GLY A 106 28.41 1.16 -0.46
C GLY A 106 26.99 1.28 0.08
N GLN A 107 26.43 2.48 0.26
CA GLN A 107 25.05 2.71 0.62
C GLN A 107 24.12 2.25 -0.52
N ARG A 108 23.10 1.48 -0.21
CA ARG A 108 22.12 1.04 -1.22
C ARG A 108 21.10 2.14 -1.46
N PHE A 109 20.91 2.54 -2.72
CA PHE A 109 19.93 3.54 -3.10
C PHE A 109 19.11 3.09 -4.31
N ALA A 110 17.97 3.74 -4.51
CA ALA A 110 17.17 3.62 -5.73
C ALA A 110 16.75 5.01 -6.21
N VAL A 111 16.81 5.22 -7.52
CA VAL A 111 16.16 6.37 -8.16
C VAL A 111 14.74 5.98 -8.53
N GLN A 112 13.77 6.77 -8.08
CA GLN A 112 12.35 6.55 -8.28
C GLN A 112 11.73 7.72 -9.04
N THR A 113 11.65 7.58 -10.35
CA THR A 113 11.05 8.61 -11.22
C THR A 113 9.59 8.29 -11.53
N ARG A 114 8.75 9.30 -11.38
CA ARG A 114 7.38 9.34 -11.92
C ARG A 114 7.23 10.50 -12.89
N ILE A 115 6.66 10.20 -14.05
CA ILE A 115 6.30 11.23 -15.03
C ILE A 115 4.77 11.35 -15.02
N LEU A 116 4.28 12.49 -14.56
CA LEU A 116 2.84 12.76 -14.56
C LEU A 116 2.40 13.09 -15.99
N GLN A 117 1.24 12.56 -16.36
CA GLN A 117 0.58 12.91 -17.61
C GLN A 117 -0.50 13.94 -17.28
N ALA A 118 -0.47 15.10 -17.93
CA ALA A 118 -1.58 16.04 -17.86
C ALA A 118 -2.79 15.47 -18.60
N GLU A 119 -3.98 15.62 -18.03
CA GLU A 119 -5.22 15.24 -18.72
C GLU A 119 -5.34 16.00 -20.05
N GLY A 120 -5.44 15.23 -21.14
CA GLY A 120 -5.64 15.79 -22.50
C GLY A 120 -4.38 16.27 -23.22
N GLN A 121 -3.19 16.25 -22.63
CA GLN A 121 -1.95 16.63 -23.28
C GLN A 121 -0.84 15.62 -23.02
N ALA A 122 -0.56 14.74 -23.98
CA ALA A 122 0.64 13.90 -23.97
C ALA A 122 1.86 14.78 -24.29
N VAL A 123 2.57 15.25 -23.27
CA VAL A 123 3.84 15.93 -23.47
C VAL A 123 4.86 14.91 -23.99
N LYS A 124 5.34 15.09 -25.22
CA LYS A 124 6.41 14.25 -25.78
C LYS A 124 7.73 14.65 -25.11
N ARG A 125 8.38 13.69 -24.50
CA ARG A 125 9.73 13.81 -23.93
C ARG A 125 10.65 12.82 -24.63
N PRO A 126 11.94 13.14 -24.86
CA PRO A 126 12.90 12.22 -25.46
C PRO A 126 13.37 11.15 -24.46
N TYR A 127 12.84 11.16 -23.25
CA TYR A 127 13.21 10.22 -22.18
C TYR A 127 11.98 9.62 -21.49
N SER A 128 12.16 8.41 -20.99
CA SER A 128 11.21 7.71 -20.13
C SER A 128 11.65 7.77 -18.65
N SER A 129 10.77 7.37 -17.72
CA SER A 129 11.14 7.22 -16.30
C SER A 129 12.28 6.21 -16.11
N GLY A 130 12.32 5.14 -16.90
CA GLY A 130 13.42 4.16 -16.87
C GLY A 130 14.75 4.76 -17.31
N MET A 131 14.76 5.57 -18.38
CA MET A 131 15.97 6.26 -18.83
C MET A 131 16.48 7.28 -17.78
N LEU A 132 15.55 8.03 -17.15
CA LEU A 132 15.91 8.93 -16.05
C LEU A 132 16.50 8.16 -14.87
N ASN A 133 15.86 7.08 -14.43
CA ASN A 133 16.38 6.26 -13.34
C ASN A 133 17.79 5.77 -13.65
N GLN A 134 18.03 5.20 -14.83
CA GLN A 134 19.34 4.67 -15.21
C GLN A 134 20.41 5.77 -15.28
N SER A 135 20.11 6.88 -15.94
CA SER A 135 21.06 8.00 -16.10
C SER A 135 21.44 8.60 -14.76
N LEU A 136 20.44 8.91 -13.90
CA LEU A 136 20.69 9.51 -12.59
C LEU A 136 21.37 8.52 -11.64
N ALA A 137 20.99 7.24 -11.66
CA ALA A 137 21.65 6.22 -10.83
C ALA A 137 23.12 6.03 -11.21
N SER A 138 23.45 6.02 -12.53
CA SER A 138 24.82 5.93 -12.99
C SER A 138 25.66 7.14 -12.52
N ALA A 139 25.15 8.36 -12.68
CA ALA A 139 25.82 9.57 -12.24
C ALA A 139 26.07 9.58 -10.72
N ILE A 140 25.07 9.21 -9.93
CA ILE A 140 25.17 9.13 -8.45
C ILE A 140 26.20 8.06 -8.05
N ALA A 141 26.15 6.87 -8.64
CA ALA A 141 27.08 5.78 -8.30
C ALA A 141 28.53 6.14 -8.65
N GLU A 142 28.76 6.81 -9.78
CA GLU A 142 30.08 7.28 -10.21
C GLU A 142 30.65 8.34 -9.25
N GLU A 143 29.82 9.28 -8.83
CA GLU A 143 30.27 10.39 -7.97
C GLU A 143 30.46 9.96 -6.51
N THR A 144 29.59 9.12 -5.98
CA THR A 144 29.54 8.82 -4.53
C THR A 144 30.11 7.44 -4.17
N GLY A 145 30.12 6.49 -5.13
CA GLY A 145 30.40 5.09 -4.86
C GLY A 145 29.26 4.35 -4.14
N ALA A 146 28.05 4.94 -4.07
CA ALA A 146 26.84 4.27 -3.61
C ALA A 146 26.42 3.19 -4.61
N VAL A 147 25.64 2.20 -4.15
CA VAL A 147 25.26 1.03 -4.94
C VAL A 147 23.77 1.09 -5.28
N GLU A 148 23.45 1.13 -6.59
CA GLU A 148 22.04 1.05 -7.00
C GLU A 148 21.42 -0.28 -6.60
N SER A 149 20.25 -0.24 -5.99
CA SER A 149 19.48 -1.41 -5.58
C SER A 149 17.99 -1.12 -5.63
N MET A 150 17.31 -1.69 -6.63
CA MET A 150 15.87 -1.60 -6.75
C MET A 150 15.12 -2.36 -5.65
N LYS A 151 15.78 -3.35 -5.02
CA LYS A 151 15.20 -4.13 -3.93
C LYS A 151 15.79 -3.68 -2.60
N LYS A 152 14.91 -3.31 -1.66
CA LYS A 152 15.29 -2.89 -0.31
C LYS A 152 16.37 -1.78 -0.31
N PRO A 153 16.17 -0.66 -1.01
CA PRO A 153 17.07 0.48 -0.91
C PRO A 153 17.06 1.01 0.52
N GLN A 154 18.13 1.66 0.92
CA GLN A 154 18.23 2.39 2.20
C GLN A 154 17.86 3.86 1.98
N ILE A 155 18.26 4.39 0.82
CA ILE A 155 17.99 5.75 0.38
C ILE A 155 17.15 5.72 -0.89
N VAL A 156 16.21 6.64 -0.99
CA VAL A 156 15.41 6.88 -2.20
C VAL A 156 15.73 8.29 -2.72
N VAL A 157 16.06 8.35 -4.00
CA VAL A 157 16.11 9.59 -4.78
C VAL A 157 14.82 9.70 -5.54
N SER A 158 13.95 10.58 -5.11
CA SER A 158 12.61 10.78 -5.69
C SER A 158 12.66 11.87 -6.76
N VAL A 159 12.14 11.57 -7.95
CA VAL A 159 12.01 12.48 -9.09
C VAL A 159 10.57 12.47 -9.58
N LEU A 160 9.81 13.53 -9.36
CA LEU A 160 8.45 13.65 -9.89
C LEU A 160 8.44 14.72 -10.98
N CYS A 161 8.31 14.29 -12.24
CA CYS A 161 8.20 15.18 -13.38
C CYS A 161 6.74 15.54 -13.62
N ALA A 162 6.38 16.79 -13.38
CA ALA A 162 5.12 17.39 -13.81
C ALA A 162 5.24 17.91 -15.26
N THR A 163 4.31 18.76 -15.71
CA THR A 163 4.30 19.24 -17.09
C THR A 163 5.53 20.08 -17.42
N ASP A 164 5.89 21.04 -16.59
CA ASP A 164 6.91 22.07 -16.83
C ASP A 164 8.03 22.08 -15.79
N LYS A 165 7.95 21.24 -14.77
CA LYS A 165 8.93 21.20 -13.66
C LYS A 165 9.06 19.80 -13.08
N ALA A 166 10.20 19.52 -12.48
CA ALA A 166 10.46 18.33 -11.69
C ALA A 166 10.66 18.69 -10.23
N TYR A 167 10.15 17.86 -9.36
CA TYR A 167 10.34 17.90 -7.91
C TYR A 167 11.34 16.83 -7.51
N LEU A 168 12.41 17.25 -6.83
CA LEU A 168 13.52 16.40 -6.45
C LEU A 168 13.64 16.31 -4.93
N GLY A 169 13.94 15.11 -4.43
CA GLY A 169 14.25 14.92 -3.02
C GLY A 169 14.97 13.61 -2.74
N ILE A 170 15.71 13.58 -1.64
CA ILE A 170 16.42 12.40 -1.13
C ILE A 170 15.92 12.13 0.28
N SER A 171 15.62 10.88 0.59
CA SER A 171 15.06 10.46 1.87
C SER A 171 15.44 9.04 2.24
N LEU A 172 15.26 8.67 3.50
CA LEU A 172 15.34 7.28 3.95
C LEU A 172 14.15 6.48 3.38
N ALA A 173 14.42 5.38 2.71
CA ALA A 173 13.39 4.55 2.08
C ALA A 173 12.27 4.12 3.05
N LYS A 174 12.62 3.82 4.31
CA LYS A 174 11.67 3.43 5.36
C LYS A 174 10.65 4.52 5.71
N GLU A 175 10.94 5.79 5.40
CA GLU A 175 10.07 6.94 5.70
C GLU A 175 9.12 7.28 4.54
N ASN A 176 9.33 6.70 3.36
CA ASN A 176 8.47 6.95 2.18
C ASN A 176 7.15 6.17 2.22
N LEU A 177 6.92 5.30 3.20
CA LEU A 177 5.76 4.39 3.36
C LEU A 177 5.65 3.31 2.28
N SER A 178 6.42 3.36 1.22
CA SER A 178 6.47 2.35 0.15
C SER A 178 7.82 2.39 -0.54
N ASP A 179 8.36 1.22 -0.87
CA ASP A 179 9.60 1.04 -1.66
C ASP A 179 9.36 1.26 -3.16
N TRP A 180 8.12 1.52 -3.57
CA TRP A 180 7.76 1.69 -4.97
C TRP A 180 7.55 3.17 -5.32
N PRO A 181 7.93 3.61 -6.53
CA PRO A 181 7.74 4.99 -6.96
C PRO A 181 6.30 5.45 -6.78
N GLY A 182 6.09 6.43 -5.88
CA GLY A 182 4.75 6.94 -5.54
C GLY A 182 3.78 5.88 -5.03
N GLY A 183 4.27 4.79 -4.43
CA GLY A 183 3.44 3.70 -3.93
C GLY A 183 2.74 2.87 -5.01
N THR A 184 3.15 3.01 -6.27
CA THR A 184 2.54 2.32 -7.41
C THR A 184 3.19 0.95 -7.58
N ARG A 185 2.55 -0.06 -7.03
CA ARG A 185 3.08 -1.43 -7.02
C ARG A 185 2.64 -2.21 -8.26
N HIS A 186 3.58 -2.82 -8.95
CA HIS A 186 3.31 -3.61 -10.16
C HIS A 186 3.79 -5.04 -9.97
N PHE A 187 2.87 -5.98 -10.04
CA PHE A 187 3.17 -7.40 -10.12
C PHE A 187 3.08 -7.88 -11.56
N ALA A 188 3.97 -8.79 -11.94
CA ALA A 188 3.90 -9.42 -13.24
C ALA A 188 2.63 -10.27 -13.35
N GLN A 189 1.93 -10.14 -14.48
CA GLN A 189 0.84 -11.05 -14.81
C GLN A 189 1.41 -12.38 -15.27
N THR A 190 0.86 -13.48 -14.79
CA THR A 190 1.22 -14.83 -15.23
C THR A 190 0.05 -15.48 -15.96
N PRO A 191 0.30 -16.43 -16.88
CA PRO A 191 -0.77 -17.17 -17.59
C PRO A 191 -1.71 -17.92 -16.62
N GLU A 192 -1.20 -18.32 -15.46
CA GLU A 192 -1.92 -19.07 -14.44
C GLU A 192 -2.84 -18.16 -13.61
N GLN A 193 -2.66 -16.85 -13.66
CA GLN A 193 -3.45 -15.90 -12.89
C GLN A 193 -4.96 -16.06 -13.16
N ILE A 194 -5.73 -16.25 -12.10
CA ILE A 194 -7.19 -16.40 -12.19
C ILE A 194 -7.88 -15.04 -12.16
N SER A 195 -7.43 -14.15 -11.29
CA SER A 195 -8.04 -12.83 -11.16
C SER A 195 -7.05 -11.76 -10.71
N ARG A 196 -7.39 -10.48 -10.95
CA ARG A 196 -6.61 -9.35 -10.43
C ARG A 196 -6.63 -9.23 -8.90
N ALA A 197 -7.55 -9.92 -8.23
CA ALA A 197 -7.61 -9.93 -6.76
C ALA A 197 -6.34 -10.57 -6.16
N GLU A 198 -5.63 -11.42 -6.90
CA GLU A 198 -4.35 -12.00 -6.48
C GLU A 198 -3.34 -10.94 -6.06
N PHE A 199 -3.29 -9.83 -6.79
CA PHE A 199 -2.36 -8.73 -6.48
C PHE A 199 -2.67 -8.05 -5.13
N LYS A 200 -3.94 -8.04 -4.67
CA LYS A 200 -4.29 -7.55 -3.35
C LYS A 200 -3.66 -8.41 -2.25
N LEU A 201 -3.73 -9.74 -2.39
CA LEU A 201 -3.14 -10.67 -1.44
C LEU A 201 -1.61 -10.52 -1.40
N LEU A 202 -0.97 -10.53 -2.58
CA LEU A 202 0.49 -10.39 -2.68
C LEU A 202 0.98 -9.07 -2.08
N GLU A 203 0.32 -7.97 -2.41
CA GLU A 203 0.65 -6.66 -1.86
C GLU A 203 0.42 -6.59 -0.34
N ALA A 204 -0.69 -7.17 0.14
CA ALA A 204 -0.99 -7.19 1.56
C ALA A 204 0.08 -7.95 2.37
N LEU A 205 0.46 -9.15 1.93
CA LEU A 205 1.51 -9.92 2.59
C LEU A 205 2.81 -9.13 2.70
N GLU A 206 3.19 -8.42 1.65
CA GLU A 206 4.40 -7.62 1.62
C GLU A 206 4.29 -6.35 2.48
N VAL A 207 3.21 -5.56 2.36
CA VAL A 207 3.05 -4.29 3.07
C VAL A 207 2.88 -4.47 4.58
N PHE A 208 2.13 -5.48 5.00
CA PHE A 208 1.94 -5.77 6.42
C PHE A 208 3.07 -6.63 7.01
N GLY A 209 4.01 -7.09 6.18
CA GLY A 209 5.12 -7.94 6.64
C GLY A 209 4.65 -9.29 7.21
N VAL A 210 3.48 -9.77 6.80
CA VAL A 210 2.96 -11.07 7.23
C VAL A 210 3.37 -12.17 6.27
N SER A 211 3.75 -13.31 6.82
CA SER A 211 4.18 -14.47 6.04
C SER A 211 3.17 -15.61 6.18
N LEU A 212 2.86 -16.24 5.07
CA LEU A 212 2.07 -17.48 5.11
C LEU A 212 2.88 -18.58 5.79
N PRO A 213 2.25 -19.43 6.62
CA PRO A 213 2.96 -20.56 7.21
C PRO A 213 3.36 -21.56 6.12
N ALA A 214 4.50 -22.26 6.30
CA ALA A 214 4.97 -23.26 5.34
C ALA A 214 4.01 -24.46 5.17
N ARG A 215 3.17 -24.71 6.17
CA ARG A 215 2.09 -25.71 6.19
C ARG A 215 0.98 -25.18 7.09
N GLY A 216 -0.26 -25.48 6.76
CA GLY A 216 -1.38 -25.06 7.58
C GLY A 216 -2.72 -25.12 6.84
N ARG A 217 -3.78 -24.78 7.56
CA ARG A 217 -5.14 -24.72 7.04
C ARG A 217 -5.59 -23.29 6.89
N VAL A 218 -6.13 -22.96 5.75
CA VAL A 218 -6.63 -21.62 5.43
C VAL A 218 -8.13 -21.68 5.13
N LEU A 219 -8.83 -20.67 5.61
CA LEU A 219 -10.23 -20.44 5.26
C LEU A 219 -10.27 -19.22 4.32
N ASP A 220 -10.75 -19.43 3.08
CA ASP A 220 -10.90 -18.39 2.07
C ASP A 220 -12.39 -18.05 1.92
N LEU A 221 -12.81 -16.91 2.47
CA LEU A 221 -14.19 -16.43 2.48
C LEU A 221 -14.45 -15.50 1.28
N GLY A 222 -15.46 -15.85 0.46
CA GLY A 222 -15.70 -15.17 -0.80
C GLY A 222 -14.69 -15.57 -1.87
N ALA A 223 -14.38 -16.86 -1.93
CA ALA A 223 -13.28 -17.40 -2.69
C ALA A 223 -13.40 -17.23 -4.22
N ALA A 224 -14.64 -17.27 -4.78
CA ALA A 224 -14.82 -17.27 -6.22
C ALA A 224 -14.33 -15.96 -6.90
N PRO A 225 -13.64 -16.07 -8.03
CA PRO A 225 -13.35 -17.26 -8.85
C PRO A 225 -12.15 -18.10 -8.36
N GLY A 226 -11.44 -17.74 -7.28
CA GLY A 226 -10.38 -18.56 -6.70
C GLY A 226 -8.97 -18.02 -6.87
N GLY A 227 -8.81 -16.72 -7.12
CA GLY A 227 -7.47 -16.15 -7.27
C GLY A 227 -6.63 -16.27 -5.99
N TRP A 228 -7.20 -15.93 -4.83
CA TRP A 228 -6.51 -16.12 -3.55
C TRP A 228 -6.32 -17.60 -3.22
N THR A 229 -7.37 -18.43 -3.43
CA THR A 229 -7.30 -19.89 -3.30
C THR A 229 -6.08 -20.47 -4.04
N ARG A 230 -5.86 -20.06 -5.30
CA ARG A 230 -4.72 -20.51 -6.12
C ARG A 230 -3.38 -20.20 -5.44
N LEU A 231 -3.17 -18.94 -5.05
CA LEU A 231 -1.92 -18.50 -4.41
C LEU A 231 -1.65 -19.24 -3.09
N LEU A 232 -2.71 -19.49 -2.31
CA LEU A 232 -2.62 -20.20 -1.04
C LEU A 232 -2.27 -21.68 -1.23
N LEU A 233 -2.84 -22.33 -2.27
CA LEU A 233 -2.48 -23.70 -2.65
C LEU A 233 -1.03 -23.78 -3.16
N GLU A 234 -0.58 -22.82 -3.98
CA GLU A 234 0.81 -22.74 -4.46
C GLU A 234 1.81 -22.54 -3.30
N ALA A 235 1.39 -21.87 -2.23
CA ALA A 235 2.16 -21.76 -1.00
C ALA A 235 2.21 -23.06 -0.17
N GLY A 236 1.54 -24.15 -0.62
CA GLY A 236 1.54 -25.46 0.06
C GLY A 236 0.52 -25.60 1.18
N LEU A 237 -0.50 -24.72 1.23
CA LEU A 237 -1.52 -24.71 2.27
C LEU A 237 -2.73 -25.56 1.89
N GLN A 238 -3.44 -26.06 2.90
CA GLN A 238 -4.76 -26.66 2.72
C GLN A 238 -5.82 -25.58 2.79
N VAL A 239 -6.61 -25.43 1.73
CA VAL A 239 -7.56 -24.32 1.58
C VAL A 239 -8.99 -24.84 1.60
N ILE A 240 -9.80 -24.30 2.48
CA ILE A 240 -11.24 -24.40 2.42
C ILE A 240 -11.76 -23.11 1.81
N ALA A 241 -12.18 -23.21 0.55
CA ALA A 241 -12.73 -22.12 -0.22
C ALA A 241 -14.25 -22.07 -0.04
N VAL A 242 -14.76 -20.99 0.53
CA VAL A 242 -16.18 -20.80 0.84
C VAL A 242 -16.77 -19.75 -0.10
N ASP A 243 -17.64 -20.17 -1.00
CA ASP A 243 -18.37 -19.29 -1.90
C ASP A 243 -19.57 -20.05 -2.52
N PRO A 244 -20.76 -19.44 -2.65
CA PRO A 244 -21.88 -20.07 -3.36
C PRO A 244 -21.63 -20.22 -4.87
N ALA A 245 -20.76 -19.38 -5.47
CA ALA A 245 -20.40 -19.46 -6.89
C ALA A 245 -19.33 -20.52 -7.14
N ASN A 246 -19.17 -20.90 -8.41
CA ASN A 246 -18.14 -21.86 -8.81
C ASN A 246 -16.75 -21.22 -8.80
N LEU A 247 -15.76 -22.01 -8.40
CA LEU A 247 -14.36 -21.68 -8.61
C LEU A 247 -13.99 -21.90 -10.08
N ASP A 248 -12.87 -21.27 -10.49
CA ASP A 248 -12.29 -21.46 -11.83
C ASP A 248 -12.03 -22.95 -12.08
N PRO A 249 -12.36 -23.48 -13.29
CA PRO A 249 -12.18 -24.88 -13.63
C PRO A 249 -10.74 -25.39 -13.42
N ARG A 250 -9.72 -24.53 -13.50
CA ARG A 250 -8.32 -24.87 -13.26
C ARG A 250 -8.03 -25.32 -11.83
N LEU A 251 -8.90 -24.96 -10.88
CA LEU A 251 -8.79 -25.36 -9.48
C LEU A 251 -9.46 -26.72 -9.19
N LYS A 252 -10.23 -27.26 -10.14
CA LYS A 252 -10.94 -28.52 -9.94
C LYS A 252 -9.97 -29.68 -9.73
N GLY A 253 -10.12 -30.37 -8.59
CA GLY A 253 -9.30 -31.54 -8.25
C GLY A 253 -7.90 -31.20 -7.76
N GLN A 254 -7.59 -29.93 -7.50
CA GLN A 254 -6.30 -29.53 -6.92
C GLN A 254 -6.14 -30.15 -5.52
N PRO A 255 -4.98 -30.81 -5.25
CA PRO A 255 -4.69 -31.34 -3.93
C PRO A 255 -4.73 -30.26 -2.85
N GLY A 256 -5.33 -30.54 -1.71
CA GLY A 256 -5.41 -29.59 -0.59
C GLY A 256 -6.54 -28.58 -0.71
N LEU A 257 -7.38 -28.63 -1.77
CA LEU A 257 -8.55 -27.77 -1.92
C LEU A 257 -9.83 -28.51 -1.54
N GLU A 258 -10.60 -27.88 -0.66
CA GLU A 258 -12.00 -28.19 -0.40
C GLU A 258 -12.87 -26.98 -0.77
N HIS A 259 -13.90 -27.16 -1.61
CA HIS A 259 -14.84 -26.10 -1.96
C HIS A 259 -16.17 -26.30 -1.24
N TYR A 260 -16.48 -25.44 -0.28
CA TYR A 260 -17.78 -25.37 0.36
C TYR A 260 -18.68 -24.40 -0.42
N ARG A 261 -19.68 -24.95 -1.10
CA ARG A 261 -20.65 -24.18 -1.90
C ARG A 261 -21.76 -23.63 -1.02
N GLY A 262 -21.50 -22.52 -0.34
CA GLY A 262 -22.43 -21.91 0.59
C GLY A 262 -21.96 -20.55 1.08
N TYR A 263 -22.67 -19.99 2.02
CA TYR A 263 -22.38 -18.70 2.61
C TYR A 263 -21.37 -18.80 3.75
N ALA A 264 -20.55 -17.76 3.91
CA ALA A 264 -19.50 -17.69 4.91
C ALA A 264 -20.03 -17.79 6.34
N GLU A 265 -21.19 -17.18 6.62
CA GLU A 265 -21.83 -17.19 7.92
C GLU A 265 -22.20 -18.63 8.35
N THR A 266 -22.82 -19.38 7.43
CA THR A 266 -23.21 -20.78 7.67
C THR A 266 -21.99 -21.65 7.91
N TYR A 267 -20.95 -21.50 7.05
CA TYR A 267 -19.73 -22.27 7.20
C TYR A 267 -19.03 -22.00 8.54
N LEU A 268 -18.92 -20.72 8.93
CA LEU A 268 -18.29 -20.35 10.20
C LEU A 268 -19.03 -20.94 11.42
N GLU A 269 -20.36 -20.96 11.40
CA GLU A 269 -21.13 -21.62 12.45
C GLU A 269 -20.85 -23.11 12.53
N GLU A 270 -20.80 -23.81 11.38
CA GLU A 270 -20.45 -25.23 11.30
C GLU A 270 -19.02 -25.49 11.78
N ALA A 271 -18.06 -24.68 11.33
CA ALA A 271 -16.66 -24.78 11.73
C ALA A 271 -16.47 -24.58 13.24
N VAL A 272 -17.20 -23.63 13.84
CA VAL A 272 -17.18 -23.41 15.30
C VAL A 272 -17.75 -24.62 16.04
N ARG A 273 -18.88 -25.18 15.60
CA ARG A 273 -19.50 -26.38 16.21
C ARG A 273 -18.57 -27.60 16.10
N ALA A 274 -17.89 -27.74 14.97
CA ALA A 274 -16.94 -28.80 14.70
C ALA A 274 -15.55 -28.57 15.30
N HIS A 275 -15.35 -27.50 16.07
CA HIS A 275 -14.06 -27.10 16.66
C HIS A 275 -12.91 -27.00 15.66
N GLN A 276 -13.20 -26.66 14.42
CA GLN A 276 -12.18 -26.46 13.40
C GLN A 276 -11.27 -25.27 13.75
N ARG A 277 -10.01 -25.36 13.36
CA ARG A 277 -9.00 -24.28 13.58
C ARG A 277 -8.25 -24.01 12.29
N PHE A 278 -8.01 -22.74 12.00
CA PHE A 278 -7.30 -22.24 10.85
C PHE A 278 -6.07 -21.44 11.30
N ASP A 279 -5.02 -21.58 10.53
CA ASP A 279 -3.78 -20.80 10.71
C ASP A 279 -3.94 -19.41 10.09
N VAL A 280 -4.69 -19.33 8.98
CA VAL A 280 -4.99 -18.08 8.27
C VAL A 280 -6.46 -18.06 7.86
N ILE A 281 -7.10 -16.91 7.98
CA ILE A 281 -8.41 -16.65 7.39
C ILE A 281 -8.26 -15.48 6.44
N VAL A 282 -8.72 -15.62 5.21
CA VAL A 282 -8.72 -14.53 4.23
C VAL A 282 -10.15 -14.22 3.80
N ASN A 283 -10.40 -12.94 3.46
CA ASN A 283 -11.73 -12.46 3.08
C ASN A 283 -11.67 -11.35 2.02
N ASP A 284 -12.23 -11.59 0.83
CA ASP A 284 -12.46 -10.54 -0.20
C ASP A 284 -13.93 -10.50 -0.65
N MET A 285 -14.88 -10.75 0.28
CA MET A 285 -16.31 -10.71 -0.01
C MET A 285 -16.79 -9.30 -0.33
N ARG A 286 -17.84 -9.21 -1.15
CA ARG A 286 -18.57 -7.98 -1.41
C ARG A 286 -19.65 -7.76 -0.36
N MET A 287 -19.27 -7.21 0.79
CA MET A 287 -20.16 -6.88 1.88
C MET A 287 -19.76 -5.57 2.55
N ASP A 288 -20.68 -4.97 3.30
CA ASP A 288 -20.38 -3.77 4.11
C ASP A 288 -19.24 -4.05 5.09
N ALA A 289 -18.34 -3.08 5.26
CA ALA A 289 -17.17 -3.24 6.12
C ALA A 289 -17.53 -3.60 7.58
N ARG A 290 -18.66 -3.09 8.09
CA ARG A 290 -19.15 -3.37 9.46
C ARG A 290 -19.66 -4.80 9.59
N ASP A 291 -20.31 -5.34 8.55
CA ASP A 291 -20.78 -6.73 8.53
C ASP A 291 -19.58 -7.69 8.39
N ALA A 292 -18.60 -7.35 7.54
CA ALA A 292 -17.35 -8.07 7.46
C ALA A 292 -16.64 -8.11 8.83
N ALA A 293 -16.56 -6.96 9.53
CA ALA A 293 -15.94 -6.91 10.86
C ALA A 293 -16.67 -7.77 11.91
N ARG A 294 -18.02 -7.81 11.88
CA ARG A 294 -18.81 -8.68 12.77
C ARG A 294 -18.55 -10.15 12.48
N LEU A 295 -18.54 -10.53 11.19
CA LEU A 295 -18.25 -11.89 10.76
C LEU A 295 -16.85 -12.34 11.19
N LEU A 296 -15.85 -11.48 10.99
CA LEU A 296 -14.48 -11.76 11.41
C LEU A 296 -14.33 -11.80 12.94
N GLY A 297 -15.14 -11.03 13.68
CA GLY A 297 -15.24 -11.17 15.14
C GLY A 297 -15.71 -12.57 15.57
N GLN A 298 -16.66 -13.19 14.84
CA GLN A 298 -17.07 -14.57 15.07
C GLN A 298 -15.97 -15.58 14.69
N ALA A 299 -15.21 -15.28 13.65
CA ALA A 299 -14.13 -16.12 13.14
C ALA A 299 -12.96 -16.30 14.13
N THR A 300 -12.83 -15.44 15.18
CA THR A 300 -11.86 -15.64 16.27
C THR A 300 -11.95 -17.03 16.89
N ARG A 301 -13.16 -17.59 16.94
CA ARG A 301 -13.42 -18.92 17.49
C ARG A 301 -12.89 -20.06 16.63
N CYS A 302 -12.55 -19.80 15.37
CA CYS A 302 -11.95 -20.73 14.41
C CYS A 302 -10.50 -20.40 14.11
N LEU A 303 -9.96 -19.25 14.55
CA LEU A 303 -8.57 -18.87 14.33
C LEU A 303 -7.67 -19.48 15.43
N ARG A 304 -6.47 -19.91 15.07
CA ARG A 304 -5.42 -20.28 16.03
C ARG A 304 -4.90 -19.03 16.73
N ASN A 305 -4.32 -19.19 17.92
CA ASN A 305 -3.80 -18.06 18.70
C ASN A 305 -2.66 -17.31 18.01
N ASP A 306 -1.85 -18.00 17.24
CA ASP A 306 -0.74 -17.51 16.43
C ASP A 306 -1.14 -17.23 14.97
N GLY A 307 -2.42 -17.45 14.63
CA GLY A 307 -2.98 -17.18 13.32
C GLY A 307 -3.30 -15.72 13.07
N PHE A 308 -3.54 -15.39 11.81
CA PHE A 308 -3.96 -14.05 11.40
C PHE A 308 -5.14 -14.08 10.41
N VAL A 309 -5.83 -12.94 10.33
CA VAL A 309 -6.85 -12.70 9.30
C VAL A 309 -6.38 -11.59 8.38
N LEU A 310 -6.55 -11.78 7.08
CA LEU A 310 -6.36 -10.75 6.07
C LEU A 310 -7.69 -10.53 5.36
N SER A 311 -8.19 -9.30 5.40
CA SER A 311 -9.50 -8.96 4.85
C SER A 311 -9.46 -7.69 4.03
N VAL A 312 -10.28 -7.63 2.97
CA VAL A 312 -10.51 -6.43 2.17
C VAL A 312 -11.90 -5.88 2.49
N PHE A 313 -11.95 -4.74 3.13
CA PHE A 313 -13.17 -4.04 3.48
C PHE A 313 -13.62 -3.14 2.34
N LYS A 314 -14.83 -3.37 1.85
CA LYS A 314 -15.48 -2.53 0.85
C LYS A 314 -16.04 -1.29 1.55
N LEU A 315 -15.67 -0.12 1.04
CA LEU A 315 -16.18 1.15 1.55
C LEU A 315 -17.28 1.67 0.63
N PRO A 316 -18.32 2.31 1.17
CA PRO A 316 -19.32 2.98 0.36
C PRO A 316 -18.68 4.20 -0.33
N HIS A 317 -19.25 4.62 -1.48
CA HIS A 317 -18.91 5.91 -2.04
C HIS A 317 -19.43 7.04 -1.13
N ALA A 318 -18.65 8.11 -1.05
CA ALA A 318 -19.05 9.28 -0.29
C ALA A 318 -20.31 9.91 -0.90
N THR A 319 -21.31 10.17 -0.07
CA THR A 319 -22.53 10.94 -0.42
C THR A 319 -22.79 11.97 0.67
N ARG A 320 -23.87 12.76 0.53
CA ARG A 320 -24.27 13.74 1.55
C ARG A 320 -24.47 13.09 2.94
N ASP A 321 -25.00 11.85 2.96
CA ASP A 321 -25.39 11.15 4.19
C ASP A 321 -24.42 10.00 4.55
N ILE A 322 -23.50 9.67 3.67
CA ILE A 322 -22.58 8.51 3.85
C ILE A 322 -21.13 8.98 3.81
N ASN A 323 -20.44 8.80 4.93
CA ASN A 323 -19.01 9.03 5.02
C ASN A 323 -18.27 7.66 5.10
N PRO A 324 -17.48 7.29 4.07
CA PRO A 324 -16.74 6.03 4.06
C PRO A 324 -15.76 5.90 5.23
N LEU A 325 -15.19 7.01 5.71
CA LEU A 325 -14.25 7.01 6.84
C LEU A 325 -14.94 6.60 8.14
N THR A 326 -16.16 7.10 8.39
CA THR A 326 -16.96 6.72 9.56
C THR A 326 -17.30 5.23 9.52
N THR A 327 -17.65 4.70 8.34
CA THR A 327 -17.90 3.26 8.15
C THR A 327 -16.67 2.44 8.49
N LEU A 328 -15.50 2.86 7.99
CA LEU A 328 -14.22 2.18 8.28
C LEU A 328 -13.89 2.24 9.77
N GLN A 329 -13.95 3.42 10.40
CA GLN A 329 -13.66 3.59 11.82
C GLN A 329 -14.55 2.69 12.70
N HIS A 330 -15.84 2.61 12.37
CA HIS A 330 -16.76 1.70 13.07
C HIS A 330 -16.35 0.23 12.87
N ALA A 331 -16.03 -0.18 11.64
CA ALA A 331 -15.58 -1.54 11.37
C ALA A 331 -14.29 -1.91 12.12
N LEU A 332 -13.30 -1.00 12.14
CA LEU A 332 -12.05 -1.20 12.88
C LEU A 332 -12.32 -1.31 14.39
N SER A 333 -13.17 -0.46 14.96
CA SER A 333 -13.52 -0.52 16.38
C SER A 333 -14.26 -1.81 16.78
N LEU A 334 -14.96 -2.47 15.83
CA LEU A 334 -15.53 -3.80 16.07
C LEU A 334 -14.43 -4.88 16.09
N LEU A 335 -13.43 -4.79 15.22
CA LEU A 335 -12.30 -5.73 15.21
C LEU A 335 -11.43 -5.59 16.47
N GLU A 336 -11.16 -4.38 16.94
CA GLU A 336 -10.38 -4.10 18.15
C GLU A 336 -10.98 -4.73 19.42
N LYS A 337 -12.28 -5.01 19.41
CA LYS A 337 -12.96 -5.77 20.50
C LYS A 337 -12.69 -7.28 20.43
N SER A 338 -12.23 -7.76 19.27
CA SER A 338 -12.07 -9.19 18.99
C SER A 338 -10.63 -9.63 18.77
N TYR A 339 -9.73 -8.69 18.48
CA TYR A 339 -8.33 -8.93 18.16
C TYR A 339 -7.40 -7.97 18.90
N GLY A 340 -6.24 -8.46 19.34
CA GLY A 340 -5.21 -7.62 20.00
C GLY A 340 -4.40 -6.78 19.01
N ILE A 341 -4.35 -7.20 17.75
CA ILE A 341 -3.67 -6.47 16.67
C ILE A 341 -4.68 -6.21 15.55
N VAL A 342 -4.83 -4.95 15.18
CA VAL A 342 -5.62 -4.51 14.03
C VAL A 342 -4.81 -3.47 13.27
N GLN A 343 -4.47 -3.76 12.03
CA GLN A 343 -3.76 -2.86 11.12
C GLN A 343 -4.55 -2.69 9.83
N ALA A 344 -4.58 -1.49 9.29
CA ALA A 344 -5.34 -1.18 8.08
C ALA A 344 -4.53 -0.30 7.13
N ARG A 345 -4.59 -0.58 5.82
CA ARG A 345 -3.94 0.22 4.77
C ARG A 345 -4.77 0.22 3.48
N GLN A 346 -4.87 1.37 2.85
CA GLN A 346 -5.41 1.50 1.51
C GLN A 346 -4.28 1.21 0.51
N LEU A 347 -4.19 -0.05 0.07
CA LEU A 347 -3.14 -0.54 -0.81
C LEU A 347 -3.30 -0.02 -2.25
N PHE A 348 -2.26 -0.14 -3.06
CA PHE A 348 -2.32 0.29 -4.47
C PHE A 348 -3.38 -0.47 -5.27
N HIS A 349 -3.50 -1.81 -5.04
CA HIS A 349 -4.50 -2.64 -5.71
C HIS A 349 -5.91 -2.52 -5.11
N ASN A 350 -6.07 -1.79 -4.01
CA ASN A 350 -7.39 -1.41 -3.51
C ASN A 350 -7.94 -0.24 -4.33
N ARG A 351 -9.24 -0.29 -4.63
CA ARG A 351 -10.01 0.83 -5.19
C ARG A 351 -10.75 1.52 -4.05
N GLN A 352 -12.07 1.39 -4.03
CA GLN A 352 -12.95 1.81 -2.93
C GLN A 352 -12.89 0.81 -1.75
N GLU A 353 -11.69 0.45 -1.33
CA GLU A 353 -11.44 -0.63 -0.39
C GLU A 353 -10.25 -0.30 0.52
N VAL A 354 -10.23 -0.93 1.69
CA VAL A 354 -9.09 -0.92 2.62
C VAL A 354 -8.77 -2.35 3.01
N THR A 355 -7.51 -2.72 2.94
CA THR A 355 -7.04 -4.02 3.43
C THR A 355 -6.73 -3.92 4.91
N VAL A 356 -7.20 -4.91 5.67
CA VAL A 356 -7.05 -5.02 7.11
C VAL A 356 -6.39 -6.35 7.45
N VAL A 357 -5.41 -6.32 8.33
CA VAL A 357 -4.81 -7.49 8.95
C VAL A 357 -5.10 -7.48 10.44
N THR A 358 -5.56 -8.60 10.97
CA THR A 358 -5.81 -8.78 12.40
C THR A 358 -5.12 -10.05 12.92
N ALA A 359 -4.64 -10.01 14.14
CA ALA A 359 -4.01 -11.14 14.81
C ALA A 359 -4.32 -11.12 16.31
N GLN A 360 -3.88 -12.16 17.03
CA GLN A 360 -4.09 -12.32 18.47
C GLN A 360 -5.57 -12.31 18.82
N PRO A 361 -6.34 -13.35 18.43
CA PRO A 361 -7.76 -13.43 18.72
C PRO A 361 -8.00 -13.38 20.24
N LEU A 362 -8.83 -12.43 20.66
CA LEU A 362 -9.20 -12.28 22.05
C LEU A 362 -10.25 -13.33 22.43
N GLN A 363 -10.00 -14.05 23.51
CA GLN A 363 -10.98 -15.00 24.05
C GLN A 363 -12.24 -14.24 24.50
N PRO A 364 -13.46 -14.70 24.16
CA PRO A 364 -14.66 -14.10 24.71
C PRO A 364 -14.60 -14.15 26.24
N ARG A 365 -14.78 -13.01 26.89
CA ARG A 365 -14.89 -12.98 28.36
C ARG A 365 -16.03 -13.91 28.77
N PRO A 366 -15.85 -14.82 29.72
CA PRO A 366 -16.94 -15.65 30.21
C PRO A 366 -18.05 -14.71 30.67
N THR A 367 -19.22 -14.83 30.08
CA THR A 367 -20.43 -14.16 30.57
C THR A 367 -20.64 -14.62 31.99
N ARG A 368 -20.44 -13.72 32.98
CA ARG A 368 -20.91 -13.97 34.33
C ARG A 368 -22.43 -14.21 34.23
N ARG A 369 -22.84 -15.45 34.48
CA ARG A 369 -24.24 -15.81 34.71
C ARG A 369 -24.67 -15.27 36.06
#